data_b2e47b28869cbdd7a4428c5fa04cd245
#
_entry.id   b2e47b28869cbdd7a4428c5fa04cd245
#
_cell.length_a   1.000
_cell.length_b   1.000
_cell.length_c   1.000
_cell.angle_alpha   90.00
_cell.angle_beta   90.00
_cell.angle_gamma   90.00
#
_symmetry.space_group_name_H-M   'P 1'
#
loop_
_entity.id
_entity.type
_entity.pdbx_description
1 polymer ?
#
loop_
_entity_poly.entity_id
_entity_poly.type
_entity_poly.pdbx_seq_one_letter_code
_entity_poly.pdbx_strand_id
1 'polypeptide(L)'
;LDSVYDAEILEPYEEMKKDKLLYAKSFYRQYCNTDPFSGKRLVEPYSDHLYVVQNPPAKPLTQQEMDDVYALPYMRAYHPSYEKDGGVPALGEIKYSLTSNRGCFGSCSFCALTFHEGRVVQTRSHESILAEARQMVQEKEFKGYIHDVGGPTADFRGPACKKQLTKGACPNRNCLFPEPCKNMVADHRDYVKLLRELKDIPGVKKVFIRSGIRFDYVLADKDQTFLLSLIHISEPT
;
A
#
# COMPACT_ATOMS: atom_id res chain seq x y z
N LEU A 1 -30.68 -16.09 -0.89
CA LEU A 1 -29.44 -16.67 -1.44
C LEU A 1 -29.55 -17.01 -2.92
N ASP A 2 -30.75 -17.32 -3.42
CA ASP A 2 -30.97 -17.74 -4.81
C ASP A 2 -30.56 -16.69 -5.86
N SER A 3 -30.35 -15.45 -5.46
CA SER A 3 -29.89 -14.34 -6.33
C SER A 3 -28.37 -14.13 -6.32
N VAL A 4 -27.63 -14.90 -5.52
CA VAL A 4 -26.18 -14.73 -5.36
C VAL A 4 -25.47 -15.98 -5.91
N TYR A 5 -25.20 -15.96 -7.21
CA TYR A 5 -24.47 -17.04 -7.89
C TYR A 5 -22.97 -16.98 -7.57
N ASP A 6 -22.32 -18.14 -7.57
CA ASP A 6 -20.88 -18.33 -7.36
C ASP A 6 -20.33 -17.73 -6.04
N ALA A 7 -21.19 -17.64 -5.03
CA ALA A 7 -20.77 -17.16 -3.72
C ALA A 7 -20.29 -18.33 -2.84
N GLU A 8 -19.28 -18.07 -2.05
CA GLU A 8 -18.86 -18.91 -0.94
C GLU A 8 -19.61 -18.47 0.32
N ILE A 9 -20.36 -19.40 0.93
CA ILE A 9 -21.11 -19.12 2.15
C ILE A 9 -20.18 -19.37 3.34
N LEU A 10 -20.00 -18.33 4.16
CA LEU A 10 -19.26 -18.39 5.42
C LEU A 10 -20.11 -19.01 6.52
N GLU A 11 -19.47 -19.31 7.65
CA GLU A 11 -20.18 -19.74 8.85
C GLU A 11 -21.12 -18.65 9.35
N PRO A 12 -22.30 -19.00 9.91
CA PRO A 12 -23.23 -18.02 10.47
C PRO A 12 -22.59 -17.20 11.61
N TYR A 13 -22.83 -15.89 11.63
CA TYR A 13 -22.28 -14.98 12.64
C TYR A 13 -22.57 -15.42 14.07
N GLU A 14 -23.80 -15.86 14.37
CA GLU A 14 -24.20 -16.30 15.71
C GLU A 14 -23.48 -17.57 16.18
N GLU A 15 -23.02 -18.41 15.25
CA GLU A 15 -22.20 -19.59 15.56
C GLU A 15 -20.74 -19.18 15.78
N MET A 16 -20.19 -18.30 14.92
CA MET A 16 -18.82 -17.81 15.06
C MET A 16 -18.59 -17.06 16.37
N LYS A 17 -19.58 -16.35 16.91
CA LYS A 17 -19.50 -15.70 18.24
C LYS A 17 -19.21 -16.68 19.38
N LYS A 18 -19.60 -17.93 19.22
CA LYS A 18 -19.53 -18.96 20.26
C LYS A 18 -18.35 -19.92 20.07
N ASP A 19 -17.82 -20.01 18.85
CA ASP A 19 -16.76 -20.96 18.51
C ASP A 19 -15.59 -20.27 17.79
N LYS A 20 -14.46 -20.18 18.46
CA LYS A 20 -13.23 -19.58 17.93
C LYS A 20 -12.66 -20.33 16.71
N LEU A 21 -12.94 -21.64 16.58
CA LEU A 21 -12.49 -22.41 15.43
C LEU A 21 -13.31 -22.07 14.19
N LEU A 22 -14.62 -21.85 14.34
CA LEU A 22 -15.47 -21.38 13.24
C LEU A 22 -15.04 -19.98 12.80
N TYR A 23 -14.76 -19.08 13.74
CA TYR A 23 -14.22 -17.76 13.45
C TYR A 23 -12.89 -17.85 12.66
N ALA A 24 -11.96 -18.70 13.10
CA ALA A 24 -10.69 -18.90 12.40
C ALA A 24 -10.87 -19.47 10.98
N LYS A 25 -11.83 -20.38 10.78
CA LYS A 25 -12.17 -20.92 9.44
C LYS A 25 -12.74 -19.83 8.54
N SER A 26 -13.67 -19.02 9.06
CA SER A 26 -14.24 -17.89 8.32
C SER A 26 -13.14 -16.90 7.92
N PHE A 27 -12.26 -16.53 8.85
CA PHE A 27 -11.12 -15.66 8.56
C PHE A 27 -10.22 -16.24 7.46
N TYR A 28 -9.90 -17.53 7.52
CA TYR A 28 -9.09 -18.18 6.49
C TYR A 28 -9.73 -18.12 5.10
N ARG A 29 -11.04 -18.35 5.00
CA ARG A 29 -11.78 -18.21 3.74
C ARG A 29 -11.74 -16.78 3.22
N GLN A 30 -11.94 -15.78 4.09
CA GLN A 30 -11.82 -14.38 3.73
C GLN A 30 -10.41 -14.06 3.25
N TYR A 31 -9.38 -14.53 3.96
CA TYR A 31 -7.98 -14.36 3.59
C TYR A 31 -7.66 -14.90 2.19
N CYS A 32 -8.17 -16.08 1.86
CA CYS A 32 -7.98 -16.70 0.53
C CYS A 32 -8.71 -15.94 -0.59
N ASN A 33 -9.72 -15.12 -0.28
CA ASN A 33 -10.55 -14.39 -1.23
C ASN A 33 -10.25 -12.89 -1.32
N THR A 34 -9.08 -12.44 -0.84
CA THR A 34 -8.66 -11.03 -0.88
C THR A 34 -8.08 -10.59 -2.24
N ASP A 35 -7.91 -11.48 -3.19
CA ASP A 35 -7.33 -11.14 -4.48
C ASP A 35 -8.42 -10.74 -5.50
N PRO A 36 -8.26 -9.60 -6.21
CA PRO A 36 -9.27 -9.08 -7.13
C PRO A 36 -9.43 -9.89 -8.43
N PHE A 37 -8.49 -10.79 -8.75
CA PHE A 37 -8.54 -11.60 -9.96
C PHE A 37 -9.12 -13.00 -9.72
N SER A 38 -8.96 -13.53 -8.51
CA SER A 38 -9.36 -14.89 -8.16
C SER A 38 -10.30 -14.97 -6.97
N GLY A 39 -10.55 -13.88 -6.27
CA GLY A 39 -11.47 -13.81 -5.14
C GLY A 39 -12.92 -14.08 -5.56
N LYS A 40 -13.64 -14.81 -4.71
CA LYS A 40 -15.06 -15.10 -4.88
C LYS A 40 -15.89 -14.10 -4.07
N ARG A 41 -17.15 -14.00 -4.40
CA ARG A 41 -18.15 -13.35 -3.56
C ARG A 41 -18.34 -14.17 -2.28
N LEU A 42 -18.34 -13.53 -1.13
CA LEU A 42 -18.56 -14.16 0.17
C LEU A 42 -19.92 -13.75 0.73
N VAL A 43 -20.60 -14.68 1.38
CA VAL A 43 -21.88 -14.42 2.03
C VAL A 43 -21.82 -14.89 3.48
N GLU A 44 -22.02 -13.98 4.39
CA GLU A 44 -22.09 -14.27 5.83
C GLU A 44 -23.54 -14.19 6.30
N PRO A 45 -24.14 -15.29 6.81
CA PRO A 45 -25.48 -15.27 7.38
C PRO A 45 -25.50 -14.63 8.77
N TYR A 46 -26.43 -13.70 9.02
CA TYR A 46 -26.68 -13.08 10.33
C TYR A 46 -27.98 -13.60 10.96
N SER A 47 -28.96 -13.97 10.15
CA SER A 47 -30.21 -14.59 10.55
C SER A 47 -30.82 -15.30 9.33
N ASP A 48 -32.01 -15.88 9.49
CA ASP A 48 -32.69 -16.56 8.40
C ASP A 48 -33.00 -15.68 7.19
N HIS A 49 -33.02 -14.37 7.39
CA HIS A 49 -33.38 -13.39 6.36
C HIS A 49 -32.37 -12.27 6.16
N LEU A 50 -31.28 -12.24 6.94
CA LEU A 50 -30.26 -11.19 6.87
C LEU A 50 -28.88 -11.77 6.53
N TYR A 51 -28.31 -11.27 5.46
CA TYR A 51 -27.01 -11.70 4.94
C TYR A 51 -26.13 -10.48 4.62
N VAL A 52 -24.86 -10.58 4.94
CA VAL A 52 -23.84 -9.64 4.42
C VAL A 52 -23.20 -10.28 3.20
N VAL A 53 -23.22 -9.57 2.08
CA VAL A 53 -22.60 -10.01 0.84
C VAL A 53 -21.37 -9.14 0.56
N GLN A 54 -20.20 -9.75 0.62
CA GLN A 54 -18.94 -9.11 0.26
C GLN A 54 -18.59 -9.47 -1.18
N ASN A 55 -18.59 -8.49 -2.05
CA ASN A 55 -18.10 -8.65 -3.41
C ASN A 55 -16.57 -8.79 -3.44
N PRO A 56 -15.99 -9.41 -4.48
CA PRO A 56 -14.54 -9.40 -4.67
C PRO A 56 -13.98 -7.98 -4.65
N PRO A 57 -12.74 -7.79 -4.19
CA PRO A 57 -12.08 -6.49 -4.23
C PRO A 57 -12.05 -5.91 -5.65
N ALA A 58 -12.05 -4.58 -5.76
CA ALA A 58 -11.81 -3.90 -7.02
C ALA A 58 -10.42 -4.25 -7.57
N LYS A 59 -10.30 -4.27 -8.91
CA LYS A 59 -8.99 -4.45 -9.54
C LYS A 59 -8.04 -3.30 -9.16
N PRO A 60 -6.73 -3.58 -9.10
CA PRO A 60 -5.74 -2.54 -8.87
C PRO A 60 -5.90 -1.42 -9.90
N LEU A 61 -5.74 -0.17 -9.45
CA LEU A 61 -5.70 0.97 -10.34
C LEU A 61 -4.49 0.87 -11.27
N THR A 62 -4.65 1.32 -12.49
CA THR A 62 -3.54 1.58 -13.40
C THR A 62 -2.71 2.76 -12.89
N GLN A 63 -1.49 2.93 -13.40
CA GLN A 63 -0.66 4.08 -13.07
C GLN A 63 -1.36 5.41 -13.40
N GLN A 64 -2.03 5.49 -14.56
CA GLN A 64 -2.76 6.69 -14.96
C GLN A 64 -3.90 7.02 -13.98
N GLU A 65 -4.71 6.02 -13.59
CA GLU A 65 -5.77 6.24 -12.61
C GLU A 65 -5.22 6.68 -11.24
N MET A 66 -4.07 6.12 -10.82
CA MET A 66 -3.37 6.59 -9.62
C MET A 66 -2.94 8.05 -9.77
N ASP A 67 -2.34 8.41 -10.88
CA ASP A 67 -1.87 9.78 -11.15
C ASP A 67 -3.05 10.76 -11.21
N ASP A 68 -4.16 10.38 -11.82
CA ASP A 68 -5.37 11.19 -11.87
C ASP A 68 -5.96 11.46 -10.48
N VAL A 69 -5.97 10.45 -9.60
CA VAL A 69 -6.42 10.62 -8.21
C VAL A 69 -5.51 11.61 -7.45
N TYR A 70 -4.20 11.50 -7.62
CA TYR A 70 -3.26 12.39 -6.94
C TYR A 70 -3.12 13.77 -7.58
N ALA A 71 -3.64 13.95 -8.79
CA ALA A 71 -3.76 15.26 -9.46
C ALA A 71 -4.98 16.07 -9.02
N LEU A 72 -5.88 15.51 -8.22
CA LEU A 72 -7.03 16.24 -7.70
C LEU A 72 -6.57 17.44 -6.83
N PRO A 73 -7.35 18.54 -6.80
CA PRO A 73 -6.95 19.76 -6.10
C PRO A 73 -7.12 19.65 -4.58
N TYR A 74 -6.31 18.82 -3.96
CA TYR A 74 -6.28 18.65 -2.50
C TYR A 74 -5.80 19.93 -1.81
N MET A 75 -6.50 20.32 -0.74
CA MET A 75 -6.15 21.51 0.05
C MET A 75 -4.89 21.35 0.89
N ARG A 76 -4.41 20.12 1.10
CA ARG A 76 -3.23 19.78 1.94
C ARG A 76 -3.30 20.38 3.35
N ALA A 77 -4.50 20.55 3.85
CA ALA A 77 -4.80 21.10 5.17
C ALA A 77 -5.94 20.31 5.81
N TYR A 78 -6.08 20.43 7.12
CA TYR A 78 -7.24 19.89 7.82
C TYR A 78 -8.50 20.74 7.52
N HIS A 79 -9.67 20.15 7.72
CA HIS A 79 -10.93 20.84 7.53
C HIS A 79 -11.08 21.98 8.55
N PRO A 80 -11.58 23.18 8.16
CA PRO A 80 -11.70 24.34 9.06
C PRO A 80 -12.49 24.11 10.34
N SER A 81 -13.38 23.12 10.39
CA SER A 81 -14.12 22.77 11.60
C SER A 81 -13.23 22.39 12.79
N TYR A 82 -11.97 21.96 12.55
CA TYR A 82 -11.02 21.60 13.61
C TYR A 82 -10.26 22.81 14.18
N GLU A 83 -10.36 23.99 13.57
CA GLU A 83 -9.71 25.22 14.03
C GLU A 83 -10.03 25.52 15.50
N LYS A 84 -11.31 25.43 15.89
CA LYS A 84 -11.79 25.65 17.25
C LYS A 84 -11.21 24.69 18.29
N ASP A 85 -10.76 23.52 17.85
CA ASP A 85 -10.20 22.46 18.69
C ASP A 85 -8.65 22.47 18.67
N GLY A 86 -8.03 23.53 18.08
CA GLY A 86 -6.57 23.67 17.96
C GLY A 86 -5.96 22.99 16.73
N GLY A 87 -6.79 22.63 15.75
CA GLY A 87 -6.35 21.99 14.49
C GLY A 87 -6.13 20.48 14.63
N VAL A 88 -5.34 19.92 13.72
CA VAL A 88 -4.97 18.50 13.69
C VAL A 88 -3.44 18.38 13.82
N PRO A 89 -2.90 18.15 15.03
CA PRO A 89 -1.44 18.11 15.24
C PRO A 89 -0.70 17.10 14.36
N ALA A 90 -1.32 15.94 14.08
CA ALA A 90 -0.73 14.90 13.23
C ALA A 90 -0.43 15.38 11.80
N LEU A 91 -1.12 16.40 11.29
CA LEU A 91 -0.84 16.95 9.97
C LEU A 91 0.58 17.49 9.85
N GLY A 92 1.14 18.06 10.91
CA GLY A 92 2.51 18.56 10.92
C GLY A 92 3.56 17.51 10.59
N GLU A 93 3.29 16.25 10.93
CA GLU A 93 4.20 15.12 10.67
C GLU A 93 4.13 14.60 9.23
N ILE A 94 2.95 14.69 8.60
CA ILE A 94 2.70 14.07 7.30
C ILE A 94 2.54 15.06 6.14
N LYS A 95 2.34 16.35 6.41
CA LYS A 95 2.01 17.38 5.41
C LYS A 95 2.96 17.37 4.21
N TYR A 96 4.24 17.15 4.44
CA TYR A 96 5.29 17.14 3.42
C TYR A 96 5.79 15.72 3.11
N SER A 97 4.89 14.75 3.13
CA SER A 97 5.14 13.38 2.71
C SER A 97 4.50 13.11 1.36
N LEU A 98 5.14 12.25 0.56
CA LEU A 98 4.70 11.86 -0.78
C LEU A 98 4.36 10.38 -0.77
N THR A 99 3.12 10.05 -1.11
CA THR A 99 2.72 8.67 -1.35
C THR A 99 3.16 8.26 -2.75
N SER A 100 4.05 7.29 -2.85
CA SER A 100 4.58 6.81 -4.12
C SER A 100 3.87 5.56 -4.65
N ASN A 101 3.28 4.78 -3.76
CA ASN A 101 2.64 3.50 -4.08
C ASN A 101 1.56 3.14 -3.06
N ARG A 102 0.67 2.25 -3.47
CA ARG A 102 -0.33 1.58 -2.64
C ARG A 102 -0.24 0.07 -2.87
N GLY A 103 -0.78 -0.71 -1.93
CA GLY A 103 -0.69 -2.16 -1.94
C GLY A 103 0.63 -2.68 -1.39
N CYS A 104 0.61 -3.92 -0.88
CA CYS A 104 1.78 -4.53 -0.26
C CYS A 104 1.76 -6.06 -0.40
N PHE A 105 2.77 -6.62 -1.05
CA PHE A 105 2.93 -8.08 -1.15
C PHE A 105 3.72 -8.70 -0.01
N GLY A 106 4.07 -7.91 1.02
CA GLY A 106 4.81 -8.37 2.19
C GLY A 106 4.09 -9.41 3.03
N SER A 107 2.76 -9.30 3.12
CA SER A 107 1.87 -10.27 3.81
C SER A 107 2.32 -10.61 5.23
N CYS A 108 2.78 -9.62 6.00
CA CYS A 108 3.19 -9.80 7.40
C CYS A 108 1.99 -10.20 8.26
N SER A 109 2.15 -11.17 9.14
CA SER A 109 1.07 -11.74 9.95
C SER A 109 0.40 -10.74 10.90
N PHE A 110 1.08 -9.68 11.28
CA PHE A 110 0.55 -8.62 12.17
C PHE A 110 -0.10 -7.45 11.42
N CYS A 111 0.03 -7.37 10.08
CA CYS A 111 -0.26 -6.16 9.32
C CYS A 111 -1.54 -6.31 8.51
N ALA A 112 -2.46 -5.34 8.64
CA ALA A 112 -3.71 -5.31 7.90
C ALA A 112 -3.63 -4.61 6.52
N LEU A 113 -2.53 -3.97 6.16
CA LEU A 113 -2.41 -3.22 4.90
C LEU A 113 -2.64 -4.09 3.66
N THR A 114 -2.21 -5.36 3.71
CA THR A 114 -2.48 -6.35 2.66
C THR A 114 -3.98 -6.52 2.37
N PHE A 115 -4.83 -6.40 3.39
CA PHE A 115 -6.29 -6.51 3.27
C PHE A 115 -6.92 -5.19 2.83
N HIS A 116 -6.41 -4.06 3.31
CA HIS A 116 -6.98 -2.74 3.00
C HIS A 116 -6.60 -2.25 1.59
N GLU A 117 -5.39 -2.52 1.15
CA GLU A 117 -4.85 -1.97 -0.10
C GLU A 117 -4.56 -3.05 -1.15
N GLY A 118 -4.70 -4.33 -0.78
CA GLY A 118 -4.41 -5.45 -1.66
C GLY A 118 -2.92 -5.82 -1.74
N ARG A 119 -2.64 -6.92 -2.42
CA ARG A 119 -1.30 -7.51 -2.56
C ARG A 119 -0.60 -7.13 -3.86
N VAL A 120 -1.27 -6.46 -4.77
CA VAL A 120 -0.70 -5.94 -6.02
C VAL A 120 -0.32 -4.49 -5.82
N VAL A 121 0.95 -4.19 -5.94
CA VAL A 121 1.45 -2.82 -5.77
C VAL A 121 1.05 -1.98 -6.97
N GLN A 122 0.48 -0.82 -6.69
CA GLN A 122 0.02 0.20 -7.61
C GLN A 122 0.90 1.43 -7.42
N THR A 123 1.53 1.93 -8.46
CA THR A 123 2.51 3.02 -8.36
C THR A 123 2.06 4.26 -9.10
N ARG A 124 2.40 5.40 -8.56
CA ARG A 124 2.35 6.68 -9.26
C ARG A 124 3.55 6.83 -10.18
N SER A 125 3.39 7.56 -11.26
CA SER A 125 4.51 7.97 -12.11
C SER A 125 5.45 8.92 -11.38
N HIS A 126 6.70 9.00 -11.82
CA HIS A 126 7.64 10.02 -11.33
C HIS A 126 7.10 11.41 -11.57
N GLU A 127 6.52 11.66 -12.74
CA GLU A 127 5.96 12.96 -13.11
C GLU A 127 4.89 13.44 -12.12
N SER A 128 3.95 12.57 -11.76
CA SER A 128 2.92 12.85 -10.77
C SER A 128 3.51 13.21 -9.40
N ILE A 129 4.49 12.45 -8.93
CA ILE A 129 5.14 12.66 -7.63
C ILE A 129 5.97 13.95 -7.65
N LEU A 130 6.73 14.19 -8.71
CA LEU A 130 7.54 15.40 -8.87
C LEU A 130 6.67 16.65 -9.00
N ALA A 131 5.50 16.57 -9.67
CA ALA A 131 4.55 17.67 -9.74
C ALA A 131 4.03 18.06 -8.36
N GLU A 132 3.66 17.09 -7.53
CA GLU A 132 3.24 17.33 -6.15
C GLU A 132 4.38 17.91 -5.30
N ALA A 133 5.59 17.40 -5.42
CA ALA A 133 6.74 17.94 -4.71
C ALA A 133 7.05 19.40 -5.08
N ARG A 134 6.90 19.77 -6.37
CA ARG A 134 7.06 21.16 -6.80
C ARG A 134 5.98 22.08 -6.22
N GLN A 135 4.75 21.59 -6.03
CA GLN A 135 3.71 22.35 -5.33
C GLN A 135 4.07 22.56 -3.86
N MET A 136 4.56 21.50 -3.17
CA MET A 136 5.03 21.64 -1.78
C MET A 136 6.09 22.71 -1.60
N VAL A 137 7.05 22.79 -2.53
CA VAL A 137 8.13 23.79 -2.47
C VAL A 137 7.60 25.23 -2.52
N GLN A 138 6.44 25.48 -3.12
CA GLN A 138 5.82 26.80 -3.19
C GLN A 138 5.11 27.21 -1.89
N GLU A 139 4.90 26.28 -0.95
CA GLU A 139 4.25 26.60 0.32
C GLU A 139 5.20 27.40 1.24
N LYS A 140 4.69 28.48 1.84
CA LYS A 140 5.48 29.37 2.72
C LYS A 140 6.12 28.64 3.91
N GLU A 141 5.49 27.59 4.39
CA GLU A 141 5.93 26.81 5.54
C GLU A 141 6.92 25.71 5.18
N PHE A 142 7.11 25.42 3.89
CA PHE A 142 8.05 24.41 3.45
C PHE A 142 9.50 24.83 3.70
N LYS A 143 10.22 24.05 4.49
CA LYS A 143 11.60 24.36 4.91
C LYS A 143 12.68 23.59 4.12
N GLY A 144 12.25 22.90 3.05
CA GLY A 144 13.14 22.13 2.18
C GLY A 144 13.24 20.65 2.55
N TYR A 145 12.36 20.16 3.41
CA TYR A 145 12.40 18.77 3.87
C TYR A 145 11.17 18.01 3.37
N ILE A 146 11.38 16.99 2.52
CA ILE A 146 10.37 16.00 2.21
C ILE A 146 10.48 14.93 3.30
N HIS A 147 9.42 14.78 4.10
CA HIS A 147 9.44 13.97 5.30
C HIS A 147 9.37 12.46 5.02
N ASP A 148 8.76 12.08 3.91
CA ASP A 148 8.68 10.69 3.46
C ASP A 148 8.41 10.59 1.98
N VAL A 149 8.91 9.54 1.33
CA VAL A 149 8.58 9.14 -0.03
C VAL A 149 8.28 7.65 0.00
N GLY A 150 7.03 7.29 0.15
CA GLY A 150 6.74 5.89 0.38
C GLY A 150 5.28 5.50 0.23
N GLY A 151 4.90 4.51 1.00
CA GLY A 151 3.59 3.88 1.01
C GLY A 151 3.56 2.81 2.10
N PRO A 152 2.76 1.75 1.96
CA PRO A 152 2.74 0.62 2.90
C PRO A 152 4.11 -0.01 3.13
N THR A 153 4.95 0.01 2.10
CA THR A 153 6.36 -0.34 2.11
C THR A 153 7.05 0.59 1.11
N ALA A 154 8.00 1.40 1.56
CA ALA A 154 8.56 2.49 0.78
C ALA A 154 9.22 2.02 -0.53
N ASP A 155 9.96 0.94 -0.45
CA ASP A 155 10.77 0.39 -1.53
C ASP A 155 10.02 -0.49 -2.52
N PHE A 156 8.68 -0.62 -2.38
CA PHE A 156 7.86 -1.35 -3.36
C PHE A 156 7.39 -0.41 -4.48
N ARG A 157 8.04 -0.50 -5.64
CA ARG A 157 7.74 0.34 -6.80
C ARG A 157 7.15 -0.44 -7.98
N GLY A 158 6.50 -1.58 -7.69
CA GLY A 158 5.84 -2.37 -8.71
C GLY A 158 5.32 -3.70 -8.17
N PRO A 159 4.61 -4.48 -8.99
CA PRO A 159 4.12 -5.79 -8.60
C PRO A 159 5.29 -6.73 -8.35
N ALA A 160 5.14 -7.66 -7.40
CA ALA A 160 6.19 -8.62 -7.06
C ALA A 160 6.63 -9.47 -8.26
N CYS A 161 5.75 -9.73 -9.22
CA CYS A 161 6.05 -10.46 -10.45
C CYS A 161 5.02 -10.16 -11.54
N LYS A 162 5.36 -10.44 -12.79
CA LYS A 162 4.47 -10.23 -13.96
C LYS A 162 3.12 -10.94 -13.84
N LYS A 163 3.06 -12.10 -13.16
CA LYS A 163 1.82 -12.84 -12.95
C LYS A 163 0.77 -12.01 -12.20
N GLN A 164 1.19 -11.17 -11.26
CA GLN A 164 0.26 -10.38 -10.45
C GLN A 164 -0.60 -9.43 -11.29
N LEU A 165 -0.10 -8.95 -12.42
CA LEU A 165 -0.83 -8.04 -13.31
C LEU A 165 -2.00 -8.71 -14.06
N THR A 166 -1.97 -10.03 -14.21
CA THR A 166 -2.96 -10.77 -15.03
C THR A 166 -3.76 -11.81 -14.26
N LYS A 167 -3.15 -12.40 -13.24
CA LYS A 167 -3.72 -13.52 -12.46
C LYS A 167 -3.80 -13.24 -10.97
N GLY A 168 -3.39 -12.04 -10.55
CA GLY A 168 -3.35 -11.65 -9.15
C GLY A 168 -2.27 -12.33 -8.32
N ALA A 169 -2.38 -12.16 -7.01
CA ALA A 169 -1.45 -12.74 -6.03
C ALA A 169 -1.71 -14.25 -5.85
N CYS A 170 -0.66 -14.98 -5.48
CA CYS A 170 -0.79 -16.42 -5.21
C CYS A 170 -1.57 -16.64 -3.89
N PRO A 171 -2.65 -17.43 -3.87
CA PRO A 171 -3.44 -17.63 -2.65
C PRO A 171 -2.65 -18.37 -1.55
N ASN A 172 -1.80 -19.33 -1.93
CA ASN A 172 -1.12 -20.23 -1.01
C ASN A 172 0.38 -19.95 -0.85
N ARG A 173 0.86 -18.76 -1.24
CA ARG A 173 2.27 -18.42 -1.15
C ARG A 173 2.48 -16.93 -0.94
N ASN A 174 3.36 -16.59 0.00
CA ASN A 174 3.89 -15.24 0.15
C ASN A 174 5.08 -15.02 -0.79
N CYS A 175 5.29 -13.78 -1.21
CA CYS A 175 6.36 -13.46 -2.16
C CYS A 175 7.74 -13.47 -1.52
N LEU A 176 7.81 -13.15 -0.21
CA LEU A 176 9.06 -13.00 0.55
C LEU A 176 9.28 -14.07 1.60
N PHE A 177 8.27 -14.84 1.98
CA PHE A 177 8.36 -15.83 3.07
C PHE A 177 7.89 -17.23 2.61
N PRO A 178 8.53 -18.34 3.10
CA PRO A 178 9.72 -18.40 3.97
C PRO A 178 11.01 -18.01 3.25
N GLU A 179 11.01 -18.01 1.94
CA GLU A 179 12.11 -17.59 1.08
C GLU A 179 11.60 -16.75 -0.06
N PRO A 180 12.37 -15.80 -0.61
CA PRO A 180 12.00 -15.02 -1.78
C PRO A 180 11.55 -15.91 -2.94
N CYS A 181 10.40 -15.59 -3.52
CA CYS A 181 9.86 -16.34 -4.64
C CYS A 181 10.77 -16.24 -5.86
N LYS A 182 11.07 -17.36 -6.52
CA LYS A 182 11.94 -17.40 -7.71
C LYS A 182 11.43 -16.52 -8.88
N ASN A 183 10.13 -16.25 -8.92
CA ASN A 183 9.52 -15.38 -9.93
C ASN A 183 9.42 -13.92 -9.49
N MET A 184 9.81 -13.60 -8.27
CA MET A 184 9.83 -12.23 -7.76
C MET A 184 10.93 -11.44 -8.46
N VAL A 185 10.63 -10.20 -8.80
CA VAL A 185 11.59 -9.23 -9.34
C VAL A 185 11.89 -8.23 -8.24
N ALA A 186 13.06 -8.31 -7.64
CA ALA A 186 13.57 -7.31 -6.73
C ALA A 186 14.43 -6.32 -7.53
N ASP A 187 13.99 -5.08 -7.61
CA ASP A 187 14.67 -4.02 -8.38
C ASP A 187 14.33 -2.66 -7.76
N HIS A 188 15.34 -1.96 -7.25
CA HIS A 188 15.18 -0.65 -6.61
C HIS A 188 15.61 0.52 -7.50
N ARG A 189 16.05 0.28 -8.74
CA ARG A 189 16.56 1.34 -9.63
C ARG A 189 15.54 2.45 -9.88
N ASP A 190 14.26 2.10 -10.04
CA ASP A 190 13.17 3.06 -10.18
C ASP A 190 13.05 3.95 -8.93
N TYR A 191 13.10 3.35 -7.75
CA TYR A 191 12.99 4.09 -6.50
C TYR A 191 14.21 5.00 -6.25
N VAL A 192 15.42 4.50 -6.48
CA VAL A 192 16.66 5.30 -6.39
C VAL A 192 16.60 6.49 -7.35
N LYS A 193 16.12 6.27 -8.58
CA LYS A 193 15.96 7.35 -9.56
C LYS A 193 14.96 8.39 -9.05
N LEU A 194 13.81 7.99 -8.56
CA LEU A 194 12.80 8.89 -7.99
C LEU A 194 13.38 9.75 -6.85
N LEU A 195 14.09 9.14 -5.91
CA LEU A 195 14.69 9.86 -4.77
C LEU A 195 15.72 10.91 -5.23
N ARG A 196 16.50 10.60 -6.26
CA ARG A 196 17.45 11.55 -6.86
C ARG A 196 16.74 12.70 -7.54
N GLU A 197 15.75 12.43 -8.38
CA GLU A 197 14.93 13.44 -9.06
C GLU A 197 14.23 14.38 -8.07
N LEU A 198 13.73 13.86 -6.95
CA LEU A 198 13.15 14.69 -5.89
C LEU A 198 14.19 15.58 -5.22
N LYS A 199 15.39 15.07 -4.97
CA LYS A 199 16.48 15.84 -4.37
C LYS A 199 16.97 16.97 -5.29
N ASP A 200 16.86 16.79 -6.59
CA ASP A 200 17.29 17.79 -7.59
C ASP A 200 16.28 18.93 -7.78
N ILE A 201 15.10 18.86 -7.15
CA ILE A 201 14.11 19.95 -7.22
C ILE A 201 14.65 21.18 -6.46
N PRO A 202 14.75 22.37 -7.10
CA PRO A 202 15.15 23.59 -6.42
C PRO A 202 14.27 23.87 -5.20
N GLY A 203 14.88 24.10 -4.04
CA GLY A 203 14.19 24.29 -2.78
C GLY A 203 14.09 23.03 -1.90
N VAL A 204 14.34 21.85 -2.44
CA VAL A 204 14.47 20.60 -1.65
C VAL A 204 15.89 20.49 -1.12
N LYS A 205 16.05 20.39 0.19
CA LYS A 205 17.34 20.21 0.88
C LYS A 205 17.61 18.75 1.22
N LYS A 206 16.58 18.04 1.72
CA LYS A 206 16.66 16.61 2.08
C LYS A 206 15.37 15.89 1.77
N VAL A 207 15.52 14.62 1.41
CA VAL A 207 14.43 13.66 1.21
C VAL A 207 14.64 12.54 2.20
N PHE A 208 13.63 12.27 3.01
CA PHE A 208 13.66 11.19 4.01
C PHE A 208 12.77 10.02 3.56
N ILE A 209 13.09 8.86 4.08
CA ILE A 209 12.27 7.65 4.00
C ILE A 209 11.89 7.29 5.43
N ARG A 210 10.63 7.52 5.81
CA ARG A 210 10.08 7.19 7.13
C ARG A 210 9.17 5.96 7.08
N SER A 211 8.59 5.68 5.92
CA SER A 211 7.86 4.44 5.67
C SER A 211 8.80 3.23 5.79
N GLY A 212 8.26 2.10 6.20
CA GLY A 212 9.05 0.89 6.39
C GLY A 212 9.72 0.42 5.10
N ILE A 213 10.97 -0.02 5.22
CA ILE A 213 11.74 -0.66 4.18
C ILE A 213 11.79 -2.16 4.45
N ARG A 214 11.54 -2.97 3.42
CA ARG A 214 11.63 -4.42 3.50
C ARG A 214 13.06 -4.89 3.24
N PHE A 215 13.80 -5.17 4.29
CA PHE A 215 15.18 -5.63 4.19
C PHE A 215 15.34 -6.94 3.42
N ASP A 216 14.41 -7.87 3.56
CA ASP A 216 14.41 -9.13 2.80
C ASP A 216 14.23 -8.90 1.29
N TYR A 217 13.48 -7.86 0.89
CA TYR A 217 13.34 -7.44 -0.51
C TYR A 217 14.61 -6.73 -0.99
N VAL A 218 15.19 -5.85 -0.18
CA VAL A 218 16.48 -5.18 -0.48
C VAL A 218 17.60 -6.21 -0.68
N LEU A 219 17.69 -7.21 0.20
CA LEU A 219 18.70 -8.27 0.10
C LEU A 219 18.49 -9.21 -1.09
N ALA A 220 17.25 -9.31 -1.59
CA ALA A 220 16.95 -10.10 -2.79
C ALA A 220 17.32 -9.38 -4.10
N ASP A 221 17.56 -8.07 -4.06
CA ASP A 221 18.05 -7.31 -5.21
C ASP A 221 19.52 -7.61 -5.48
N LYS A 222 19.83 -7.90 -6.74
CA LYS A 222 21.22 -8.12 -7.18
C LYS A 222 22.01 -6.82 -7.32
N ASP A 223 21.30 -5.70 -7.56
CA ASP A 223 21.88 -4.36 -7.59
C ASP A 223 21.91 -3.78 -6.17
N GLN A 224 23.09 -3.71 -5.57
CA GLN A 224 23.27 -3.24 -4.21
C GLN A 224 23.26 -1.70 -4.08
N THR A 225 22.99 -0.96 -5.15
CA THR A 225 23.03 0.52 -5.17
C THR A 225 22.09 1.11 -4.11
N PHE A 226 20.88 0.55 -3.95
CA PHE A 226 19.93 1.02 -2.95
C PHE A 226 20.44 0.72 -1.51
N LEU A 227 20.92 -0.49 -1.27
CA LEU A 227 21.48 -0.86 0.04
C LEU A 227 22.63 0.08 0.45
N LEU A 228 23.56 0.33 -0.48
CA LEU A 228 24.68 1.23 -0.25
C LEU A 228 24.20 2.68 -0.02
N SER A 229 23.19 3.12 -0.75
CA SER A 229 22.62 4.46 -0.54
C SER A 229 21.99 4.63 0.85
N LEU A 230 21.37 3.60 1.39
CA LEU A 230 20.81 3.62 2.75
C LEU A 230 21.91 3.73 3.82
N ILE A 231 23.02 3.04 3.64
CA ILE A 231 24.17 3.10 4.57
C ILE A 231 24.73 4.53 4.63
N HIS A 232 24.83 5.22 3.48
CA HIS A 232 25.34 6.57 3.41
C HIS A 232 24.33 7.68 3.80
N ILE A 233 23.01 7.39 3.72
CA ILE A 233 21.96 8.37 4.06
C ILE A 233 21.57 8.27 5.54
N SER A 234 21.74 7.13 6.15
CA SER A 234 21.31 6.83 7.53
C SER A 234 22.40 6.99 8.57
N GLU A 235 23.55 7.54 8.24
CA GLU A 235 24.54 7.87 9.28
C GLU A 235 23.95 8.92 10.24
N PRO A 236 23.79 8.57 11.54
CA PRO A 236 23.42 9.56 12.53
C PRO A 236 24.56 10.56 12.65
N THR A 237 24.30 11.76 12.21
CA THR A 237 25.15 12.92 12.56
C THR A 237 24.87 13.37 13.96
#